data_afe9060bb7346f1df4f7876ba71ef9c6
#
_entry.id   afe9060bb7346f1df4f7876ba71ef9c6
#
_cell.length_a   1.000
_cell.length_b   1.000
_cell.length_c   1.000
_cell.angle_alpha   90.00
_cell.angle_beta   90.00
_cell.angle_gamma   90.00
#
_symmetry.space_group_name_H-M   'P 1'
#
loop_
_entity.id
_entity.type
_entity.pdbx_description
1 polymer ?
#
loop_
_entity_poly.entity_id
_entity_poly.type
_entity_poly.pdbx_seq_one_letter_code
_entity_poly.pdbx_strand_id
1 'polypeptide(L)'
;MKKLAVAVVLLIAVVAIYLEYSGFVIVHDETGMAIQVRLTNANQKQILAQMPFGLFVGIPKLEGGIEVNCSDGSKVDGGYVTTHMRKTAVVTGHGTCEQLR
;
A
#
# COMPACT_ATOMS: atom_id res chain seq x y z
N MET A 1 -2.73 -34.44 -9.06
CA MET A 1 -1.71 -33.46 -8.69
C MET A 1 -1.37 -32.47 -9.82
N LYS A 2 -1.22 -32.97 -11.06
CA LYS A 2 -0.95 -32.05 -12.20
C LYS A 2 -2.06 -31.02 -12.41
N LYS A 3 -3.33 -31.41 -12.23
CA LYS A 3 -4.46 -30.47 -12.38
C LYS A 3 -4.46 -29.37 -11.33
N LEU A 4 -4.08 -29.71 -10.09
CA LEU A 4 -3.98 -28.72 -9.02
C LEU A 4 -2.85 -27.70 -9.29
N ALA A 5 -1.69 -28.18 -9.77
CA ALA A 5 -0.57 -27.32 -10.10
C ALA A 5 -0.93 -26.34 -11.24
N VAL A 6 -1.61 -26.84 -12.27
CA VAL A 6 -2.07 -25.99 -13.39
C VAL A 6 -3.08 -24.95 -12.89
N ALA A 7 -4.04 -25.35 -12.03
CA ALA A 7 -5.02 -24.41 -11.47
C ALA A 7 -4.35 -23.33 -10.64
N VAL A 8 -3.35 -23.66 -9.83
CA VAL A 8 -2.60 -22.69 -9.02
C VAL A 8 -1.83 -21.72 -9.92
N VAL A 9 -1.16 -22.21 -10.94
CA VAL A 9 -0.41 -21.37 -11.90
C VAL A 9 -1.36 -20.43 -12.62
N LEU A 10 -2.51 -20.90 -13.08
CA LEU A 10 -3.51 -20.05 -13.74
C LEU A 10 -4.04 -18.98 -12.79
N LEU A 11 -4.31 -19.32 -11.53
CA LEU A 11 -4.76 -18.36 -10.54
C LEU A 11 -3.72 -17.26 -10.29
N ILE A 12 -2.46 -17.63 -10.15
CA ILE A 12 -1.37 -16.67 -9.98
C ILE A 12 -1.26 -15.76 -11.20
N ALA A 13 -1.36 -16.31 -12.40
CA ALA A 13 -1.29 -15.53 -13.63
C ALA A 13 -2.45 -14.54 -13.73
N VAL A 14 -3.67 -14.94 -13.39
CA VAL A 14 -4.85 -14.05 -13.40
C VAL A 14 -4.68 -12.93 -12.40
N VAL A 15 -4.24 -13.23 -11.19
CA VAL A 15 -4.00 -12.21 -10.15
C VAL A 15 -2.91 -11.23 -10.58
N ALA A 16 -1.82 -11.73 -11.16
CA ALA A 16 -0.72 -10.88 -11.63
C ALA A 16 -1.19 -9.94 -12.76
N ILE A 17 -1.95 -10.43 -13.71
CA ILE A 17 -2.51 -9.63 -14.79
C ILE A 17 -3.46 -8.57 -14.24
N TYR A 18 -4.32 -8.95 -13.29
CA TYR A 18 -5.26 -8.03 -12.66
C TYR A 18 -4.52 -6.89 -11.94
N LEU A 19 -3.47 -7.21 -11.18
CA LEU A 19 -2.68 -6.19 -10.47
C LEU A 19 -1.92 -5.27 -11.42
N GLU A 20 -1.41 -5.80 -12.54
CA GLU A 20 -0.76 -4.95 -13.54
C GLU A 20 -1.74 -3.97 -14.18
N TYR A 21 -2.95 -4.42 -14.44
CA TYR A 21 -3.97 -3.56 -15.06
C TYR A 21 -4.54 -2.55 -14.06
N SER A 22 -4.85 -2.99 -12.84
CA SER A 22 -5.49 -2.14 -11.82
C SER A 22 -4.51 -1.23 -11.08
N GLY A 23 -3.22 -1.59 -11.10
CA GLY A 23 -2.22 -0.96 -10.27
C GLY A 23 -2.29 -1.46 -8.82
N PHE A 24 -1.36 -1.00 -8.01
CA PHE A 24 -1.35 -1.30 -6.58
C PHE A 24 -0.50 -0.28 -5.83
N VAL A 25 -0.78 -0.14 -4.54
CA VAL A 25 0.03 0.66 -3.63
C VAL A 25 0.51 -0.25 -2.52
N ILE A 26 1.81 -0.24 -2.27
CA ILE A 26 2.43 -0.96 -1.16
C ILE A 26 3.24 0.05 -0.35
N VAL A 27 2.95 0.13 0.95
CA VAL A 27 3.72 0.96 1.88
C VAL A 27 4.33 0.04 2.92
N HIS A 28 5.65 0.09 3.07
CA HIS A 28 6.38 -0.69 4.06
C HIS A 28 6.80 0.24 5.20
N ASP A 29 6.41 -0.10 6.43
CA ASP A 29 6.77 0.64 7.62
C ASP A 29 8.01 0.01 8.27
N GLU A 30 9.14 0.69 8.20
CA GLU A 30 10.38 0.27 8.85
C GLU A 30 10.47 0.71 10.31
N THR A 31 9.59 1.63 10.74
CA THR A 31 9.64 2.17 12.10
C THR A 31 8.89 1.32 13.12
N GLY A 32 7.93 0.51 12.65
CA GLY A 32 7.02 -0.20 13.54
C GLY A 32 5.96 0.68 14.21
N MET A 33 5.90 1.95 13.86
CA MET A 33 5.02 2.94 14.50
C MET A 33 3.75 3.22 13.72
N ALA A 34 3.69 2.88 12.42
CA ALA A 34 2.53 3.15 11.59
C ALA A 34 1.35 2.29 12.00
N ILE A 35 0.20 2.91 12.23
CA ILE A 35 -1.03 2.21 12.59
C ILE A 35 -2.07 2.23 11.48
N GLN A 36 -1.98 3.19 10.56
CA GLN A 36 -2.90 3.30 9.45
C GLN A 36 -2.23 4.02 8.28
N VAL A 37 -2.45 3.53 7.08
CA VAL A 37 -2.03 4.19 5.84
C VAL A 37 -3.26 4.40 4.98
N ARG A 38 -3.39 5.58 4.42
CA ARG A 38 -4.54 5.91 3.57
C ARG A 38 -4.12 6.77 2.39
N LEU A 39 -4.89 6.67 1.33
CA LEU A 39 -4.80 7.58 0.19
C LEU A 39 -5.83 8.68 0.41
N THR A 40 -5.43 9.93 0.27
CA THR A 40 -6.31 11.07 0.52
C THR A 40 -6.23 12.11 -0.58
N ASN A 41 -7.37 12.74 -0.85
CA ASN A 41 -7.43 13.98 -1.61
C ASN A 41 -8.44 14.92 -0.94
N ALA A 42 -8.77 16.04 -1.57
CA ALA A 42 -9.65 17.03 -0.98
C ALA A 42 -11.07 16.49 -0.67
N ASN A 43 -11.52 15.46 -1.38
CA ASN A 43 -12.89 14.97 -1.32
C ASN A 43 -13.05 13.52 -0.89
N GLN A 44 -11.96 12.72 -0.93
CA GLN A 44 -12.05 11.28 -0.75
C GLN A 44 -10.89 10.74 0.09
N LYS A 45 -11.14 9.59 0.72
CA LYS A 45 -10.12 8.85 1.49
C LYS A 45 -10.27 7.36 1.20
N GLN A 46 -9.15 6.68 1.06
CA GLN A 46 -9.11 5.23 0.90
C GLN A 46 -8.11 4.65 1.90
N ILE A 47 -8.56 3.75 2.78
CA ILE A 47 -7.69 3.10 3.77
C ILE A 47 -7.08 1.87 3.14
N LEU A 48 -5.76 1.72 3.26
CA LEU A 48 -5.05 0.54 2.80
C LEU A 48 -5.15 -0.58 3.83
N ALA A 49 -5.18 -1.83 3.34
CA ALA A 49 -5.25 -3.00 4.21
C ALA A 49 -3.92 -3.21 4.92
N GLN A 50 -3.97 -3.40 6.24
CA GLN A 50 -2.80 -3.72 7.04
C GLN A 50 -2.48 -5.20 6.93
N MET A 51 -1.25 -5.52 6.57
CA MET A 51 -0.74 -6.87 6.41
C MET A 51 0.38 -7.13 7.41
N PRO A 52 0.76 -8.39 7.65
CA PRO A 52 1.91 -8.70 8.51
C PRO A 52 3.19 -8.04 8.01
N PHE A 53 4.19 -7.93 8.90
CA PHE A 53 5.54 -7.42 8.60
C PHE A 53 5.57 -5.92 8.25
N GLY A 54 4.59 -5.14 8.74
CA GLY A 54 4.58 -3.71 8.51
C GLY A 54 4.17 -3.30 7.09
N LEU A 55 3.46 -4.15 6.38
CA LEU A 55 3.00 -3.86 5.02
C LEU A 55 1.57 -3.32 5.02
N PHE A 56 1.34 -2.31 4.21
CA PHE A 56 0.01 -1.77 3.95
C PHE A 56 -0.20 -1.79 2.44
N VAL A 57 -1.26 -2.43 1.99
CA VAL A 57 -1.48 -2.68 0.56
C VAL A 57 -2.90 -2.31 0.15
N GLY A 58 -3.06 -1.93 -1.10
CA GLY A 58 -4.36 -1.65 -1.68
C GLY A 58 -4.29 -1.37 -3.16
N ILE A 59 -5.44 -1.37 -3.81
CA ILE A 59 -5.59 -0.98 -5.20
C ILE A 59 -6.09 0.46 -5.21
N PRO A 60 -5.36 1.42 -5.83
CA PRO A 60 -5.75 2.82 -5.77
C PRO A 60 -7.06 3.05 -6.53
N LYS A 61 -8.05 3.60 -5.85
CA LYS A 61 -9.36 3.94 -6.41
C LYS A 61 -9.59 5.44 -6.51
N LEU A 62 -8.61 6.23 -6.08
CA LEU A 62 -8.67 7.69 -6.13
C LEU A 62 -7.29 8.25 -6.47
N GLU A 63 -7.27 9.50 -6.90
CA GLU A 63 -6.04 10.24 -7.08
C GLU A 63 -5.76 11.08 -5.84
N GLY A 64 -4.54 11.00 -5.30
CA GLY A 64 -4.20 11.74 -4.10
C GLY A 64 -2.84 11.38 -3.55
N GLY A 65 -2.57 11.89 -2.36
CA GLY A 65 -1.34 11.62 -1.63
C GLY A 65 -1.47 10.43 -0.70
N ILE A 66 -0.33 9.92 -0.26
CA ILE A 66 -0.26 8.87 0.76
C ILE A 66 -0.11 9.56 2.11
N GLU A 67 -0.95 9.21 3.08
CA GLU A 67 -0.87 9.69 4.45
C GLU A 67 -0.71 8.51 5.40
N VAL A 68 0.29 8.59 6.28
CA VAL A 68 0.56 7.57 7.28
C VAL A 68 0.30 8.15 8.66
N ASN A 69 -0.56 7.51 9.44
CA ASN A 69 -0.80 7.85 10.84
C ASN A 69 0.00 6.90 11.72
N CYS A 70 0.69 7.46 12.69
CA CYS A 70 1.57 6.71 13.58
C CYS A 70 1.07 6.71 15.01
N SER A 71 1.52 5.72 15.79
CA SER A 71 1.00 5.47 17.13
C SER A 71 1.29 6.57 18.13
N ASP A 72 2.29 7.41 17.87
CA ASP A 72 2.63 8.56 18.72
C ASP A 72 1.83 9.82 18.38
N GLY A 73 0.87 9.72 17.45
CA GLY A 73 0.08 10.86 16.98
C GLY A 73 0.69 11.62 15.82
N SER A 74 1.90 11.28 15.41
CA SER A 74 2.52 11.93 14.26
C SER A 74 1.91 11.44 12.95
N LYS A 75 2.04 12.27 11.92
CA LYS A 75 1.60 11.95 10.56
C LYS A 75 2.73 12.21 9.60
N VAL A 76 2.87 11.30 8.63
CA VAL A 76 3.81 11.47 7.53
C VAL A 76 3.01 11.40 6.24
N ASP A 77 3.21 12.35 5.35
CA ASP A 77 2.57 12.33 4.05
C ASP A 77 3.61 12.51 2.94
N GLY A 78 3.26 12.08 1.75
CA GLY A 78 4.13 12.20 0.60
C GLY A 78 3.70 11.30 -0.53
N GLY A 79 4.38 11.46 -1.66
CA GLY A 79 4.06 10.71 -2.86
C GLY A 79 2.73 11.15 -3.48
N TYR A 80 2.48 10.69 -4.66
CA TYR A 80 1.24 10.91 -5.39
C TYR A 80 0.83 9.61 -6.06
N VAL A 81 -0.44 9.28 -5.97
CA VAL A 81 -0.99 8.05 -6.52
C VAL A 81 -2.18 8.37 -7.39
N THR A 82 -2.25 7.75 -8.55
CA THR A 82 -3.42 7.79 -9.43
C THR A 82 -3.99 6.39 -9.58
N THR A 83 -5.20 6.29 -10.11
CA THR A 83 -5.78 4.99 -10.47
C THR A 83 -4.88 4.32 -11.52
N HIS A 84 -4.78 3.00 -11.46
CA HIS A 84 -3.95 2.15 -12.34
C HIS A 84 -2.44 2.36 -12.20
N MET A 85 -1.99 3.12 -11.18
CA MET A 85 -0.58 3.34 -10.91
C MET A 85 -0.02 2.27 -9.98
N ARG A 86 1.21 1.86 -10.22
CA ARG A 86 1.96 1.02 -9.27
C ARG A 86 2.89 1.91 -8.47
N LYS A 87 2.74 1.87 -7.15
CA LYS A 87 3.51 2.71 -6.24
C LYS A 87 3.98 1.90 -5.04
N THR A 88 5.26 2.03 -4.73
CA THR A 88 5.83 1.52 -3.48
C THR A 88 6.41 2.69 -2.69
N ALA A 89 6.26 2.65 -1.38
CA ALA A 89 6.79 3.66 -0.49
C ALA A 89 7.28 3.02 0.80
N VAL A 90 8.19 3.70 1.49
CA VAL A 90 8.76 3.21 2.73
C VAL A 90 8.70 4.31 3.78
N VAL A 91 8.17 3.98 4.96
CA VAL A 91 8.17 4.86 6.12
C VAL A 91 9.46 4.66 6.88
N THR A 92 10.23 5.72 7.07
CA THR A 92 11.53 5.68 7.76
C THR A 92 11.54 6.64 8.94
N GLY A 93 12.39 6.37 9.92
CA GLY A 93 12.58 7.22 11.09
C GLY A 93 13.35 6.50 12.19
N HIS A 94 13.76 7.24 13.20
CA HIS A 94 14.46 6.73 14.36
C HIS A 94 13.53 6.75 15.58
N GLY A 95 12.73 5.68 15.73
CA GLY A 95 11.77 5.57 16.82
C GLY A 95 10.46 6.32 16.62
N THR A 96 10.34 7.08 15.56
CA THR A 96 9.10 7.76 15.13
C THR A 96 8.99 7.75 13.61
N CYS A 97 7.79 8.03 13.12
CA CYS A 97 7.60 8.21 11.69
C CYS A 97 8.12 9.58 11.28
N GLU A 98 9.20 9.63 10.54
CA GLU A 98 9.83 10.89 10.16
C GLU A 98 9.68 11.21 8.68
N GLN A 99 9.70 10.18 7.82
CA GLN A 99 9.76 10.41 6.38
C GLN A 99 9.10 9.27 5.62
N LEU A 100 8.44 9.60 4.53
CA LEU A 100 7.88 8.66 3.56
C LEU A 100 8.67 8.79 2.26
N ARG A 101 9.25 7.68 1.86
CA ARG A 101 10.08 7.62 0.64
C ARG A 101 9.46 6.76 -0.44
#